data_d4020a5e271ea70c3e09174455e39428
#
_entry.id   d4020a5e271ea70c3e09174455e39428
#
_cell.length_a   1.000
_cell.length_b   1.000
_cell.length_c   1.000
_cell.angle_alpha   90.00
_cell.angle_beta   90.00
_cell.angle_gamma   90.00
#
_symmetry.space_group_name_H-M   'P 1'
#
loop_
_entity.id
_entity.type
_entity.pdbx_description
1 polymer ?
#
loop_
_entity_poly.entity_id
_entity_poly.type
_entity_poly.pdbx_seq_one_letter_code
_entity_poly.pdbx_strand_id
1 'polypeptide(L)'
;QNKPIDIVLLNSGGIRSIIPKGNITKRNAFEVMPFENNLIVVALKGEEIIAMANQIIKEKKPHPLNGLKIFIDKENTITKVLFNEKAIENNTIYYVATSDYLANGGDNMTFFLKNEGSFDLNYKIRNVLIDYFYKYKTIEVSTVQRIIKE
;
A
#
# COMPACT_ATOMS: atom_id res chain seq x y z
N GLN A 1 19.10 -7.40 -8.57
CA GLN A 1 19.43 -6.42 -7.53
C GLN A 1 18.22 -6.26 -6.63
N ASN A 2 18.35 -6.66 -5.37
CA ASN A 2 17.33 -6.47 -4.35
C ASN A 2 17.23 -4.97 -4.04
N LYS A 3 16.24 -4.29 -4.62
CA LYS A 3 15.90 -2.92 -4.22
C LYS A 3 14.96 -3.00 -3.02
N PRO A 4 15.16 -2.20 -1.97
CA PRO A 4 14.26 -2.16 -0.84
C PRO A 4 12.88 -1.62 -1.29
N ILE A 5 11.82 -2.15 -0.72
CA ILE A 5 10.47 -1.60 -0.87
C ILE A 5 10.34 -0.49 0.19
N ASP A 6 10.01 0.70 -0.27
CA ASP A 6 9.85 1.88 0.60
C ASP A 6 8.41 2.00 1.10
N ILE A 7 7.46 1.81 0.21
CA ILE A 7 6.03 2.07 0.44
C ILE A 7 5.22 0.87 -0.03
N VAL A 8 4.12 0.58 0.64
CA VAL A 8 3.11 -0.38 0.20
C VAL A 8 1.77 0.32 0.12
N LEU A 9 1.08 0.17 -1.00
CA LEU A 9 -0.30 0.62 -1.18
C LEU A 9 -1.12 -0.48 -1.85
N LEU A 10 -2.23 -0.85 -1.22
CA LEU A 10 -3.26 -1.69 -1.80
C LEU A 10 -4.60 -0.95 -1.76
N ASN A 11 -5.56 -1.40 -2.55
CA ASN A 11 -6.90 -0.84 -2.51
C ASN A 11 -7.81 -1.56 -1.51
N SER A 12 -8.66 -0.82 -0.82
CA SER A 12 -9.63 -1.37 0.12
C SER A 12 -10.61 -2.34 -0.57
N GLY A 13 -10.95 -2.11 -1.84
CA GLY A 13 -11.80 -2.99 -2.64
C GLY A 13 -11.20 -4.38 -2.89
N GLY A 14 -9.90 -4.55 -2.73
CA GLY A 14 -9.21 -5.84 -2.81
C GLY A 14 -9.36 -6.71 -1.56
N ILE A 15 -9.83 -6.13 -0.45
CA ILE A 15 -10.07 -6.83 0.82
C ILE A 15 -11.56 -7.19 0.89
N ARG A 16 -11.88 -8.48 0.83
CA ARG A 16 -13.27 -8.95 0.64
C ARG A 16 -13.87 -9.62 1.86
N SER A 17 -13.11 -9.80 2.93
CA SER A 17 -13.57 -10.42 4.17
C SER A 17 -12.73 -9.96 5.36
N ILE A 18 -13.16 -10.30 6.55
CA ILE A 18 -12.38 -10.10 7.79
C ILE A 18 -11.71 -11.41 8.19
N ILE A 19 -10.64 -11.30 8.96
CA ILE A 19 -10.02 -12.44 9.63
C ILE A 19 -10.48 -12.39 11.09
N PRO A 20 -11.34 -13.32 11.55
CA PRO A 20 -11.82 -13.31 12.92
C PRO A 20 -10.71 -13.73 13.89
N LYS A 21 -10.87 -13.39 15.15
CA LYS A 21 -9.98 -13.87 16.23
C LYS A 21 -10.02 -15.39 16.28
N GLY A 22 -8.86 -16.00 16.42
CA GLY A 22 -8.69 -17.46 16.51
C GLY A 22 -7.69 -17.99 15.49
N ASN A 23 -7.82 -19.25 15.13
CA ASN A 23 -6.93 -19.89 14.19
C ASN A 23 -7.14 -19.36 12.77
N ILE A 24 -6.04 -18.95 12.14
CA ILE A 24 -6.03 -18.46 10.75
C ILE A 24 -5.65 -19.62 9.84
N THR A 25 -6.46 -19.85 8.82
CA THR A 25 -6.26 -20.89 7.81
C THR A 25 -5.97 -20.31 6.44
N LYS A 26 -5.48 -21.12 5.51
CA LYS A 26 -5.35 -20.73 4.10
C LYS A 26 -6.68 -20.25 3.51
N ARG A 27 -7.79 -20.87 3.91
CA ARG A 27 -9.13 -20.45 3.49
C ARG A 27 -9.41 -19.00 3.86
N ASN A 28 -9.02 -18.55 5.05
CA ASN A 28 -9.15 -17.14 5.43
C ASN A 28 -8.39 -16.21 4.48
N ALA A 29 -7.18 -16.58 4.03
CA ALA A 29 -6.43 -15.80 3.06
C ALA A 29 -7.16 -15.72 1.70
N PHE A 30 -7.75 -16.80 1.22
CA PHE A 30 -8.55 -16.82 -0.01
C PHE A 30 -9.83 -15.99 0.11
N GLU A 31 -10.48 -16.00 1.26
CA GLU A 31 -11.69 -15.20 1.52
C GLU A 31 -11.37 -13.71 1.59
N VAL A 32 -10.23 -13.32 2.17
CA VAL A 32 -9.79 -11.93 2.28
C VAL A 32 -9.31 -11.40 0.93
N MET A 33 -8.51 -12.20 0.20
CA MET A 33 -7.91 -11.84 -1.08
C MET A 33 -8.22 -12.90 -2.15
N PRO A 34 -9.46 -12.92 -2.69
CA PRO A 34 -9.88 -13.94 -3.67
C PRO A 34 -9.30 -13.72 -5.07
N PHE A 35 -8.76 -12.54 -5.34
CA PHE A 35 -8.23 -12.18 -6.66
C PHE A 35 -6.83 -12.74 -6.91
N GLU A 36 -6.52 -13.01 -8.19
CA GLU A 36 -5.26 -13.57 -8.63
C GLU A 36 -4.21 -12.50 -9.00
N ASN A 37 -4.22 -11.38 -8.26
CA ASN A 37 -3.31 -10.26 -8.52
C ASN A 37 -1.85 -10.59 -8.18
N ASN A 38 -0.95 -10.22 -9.08
CA ASN A 38 0.48 -10.27 -8.84
C ASN A 38 0.96 -9.06 -8.02
N LEU A 39 2.04 -9.28 -7.28
CA LEU A 39 2.77 -8.22 -6.62
C LEU A 39 3.69 -7.52 -7.62
N ILE A 40 3.51 -6.22 -7.75
CA ILE A 40 4.30 -5.34 -8.61
C ILE A 40 5.07 -4.35 -7.74
N VAL A 41 6.32 -4.08 -8.10
CA VAL A 41 7.07 -2.97 -7.51
C VAL A 41 7.21 -1.88 -8.57
N VAL A 42 6.73 -0.68 -8.25
CA VAL A 42 6.71 0.48 -9.15
C VAL A 42 7.67 1.54 -8.63
N ALA A 43 8.56 2.04 -9.47
CA ALA A 43 9.45 3.16 -9.16
C ALA A 43 8.72 4.48 -9.45
N LEU A 44 8.40 5.26 -8.42
CA LEU A 44 7.70 6.53 -8.53
C LEU A 44 8.56 7.69 -8.03
N LYS A 45 8.49 8.83 -8.72
CA LYS A 45 9.04 10.08 -8.20
C LYS A 45 8.21 10.57 -7.01
N GLY A 46 8.84 11.36 -6.14
CA GLY A 46 8.15 11.92 -4.97
C GLY A 46 6.94 12.75 -5.31
N GLU A 47 6.92 13.45 -6.47
CA GLU A 47 5.73 14.17 -6.94
C GLU A 47 4.51 13.24 -7.13
N GLU A 48 4.73 11.99 -7.59
CA GLU A 48 3.66 11.00 -7.73
C GLU A 48 3.28 10.38 -6.37
N ILE A 49 4.22 10.32 -5.42
CA ILE A 49 3.90 9.94 -4.02
C ILE A 49 3.00 11.01 -3.36
N ILE A 50 3.24 12.28 -3.63
CA ILE A 50 2.36 13.37 -3.17
C ILE A 50 0.98 13.27 -3.84
N ALA A 51 0.91 12.97 -5.14
CA ALA A 51 -0.36 12.73 -5.84
C ALA A 51 -1.12 11.55 -5.24
N MET A 52 -0.43 10.46 -4.91
CA MET A 52 -0.96 9.30 -4.19
C MET A 52 -1.57 9.72 -2.86
N ALA A 53 -0.83 10.45 -2.03
CA ALA A 53 -1.29 10.91 -0.73
C ALA A 53 -2.56 11.79 -0.84
N ASN A 54 -2.58 12.72 -1.80
CA ASN A 54 -3.74 13.57 -2.06
C ASN A 54 -4.98 12.75 -2.45
N GLN A 55 -4.83 11.74 -3.30
CA GLN A 55 -5.94 10.90 -3.70
C GLN A 55 -6.49 10.10 -2.52
N ILE A 56 -5.62 9.48 -1.71
CA ILE A 56 -6.01 8.72 -0.51
C ILE A 56 -6.86 9.60 0.44
N ILE A 57 -6.40 10.82 0.72
CA ILE A 57 -7.12 11.74 1.60
C ILE A 57 -8.45 12.17 1.00
N LYS A 58 -8.48 12.48 -0.30
CA LYS A 58 -9.71 12.89 -1.00
C LYS A 58 -10.77 11.77 -1.02
N GLU A 59 -10.38 10.54 -1.27
CA GLU A 59 -11.30 9.41 -1.36
C GLU A 59 -11.88 8.99 -0.01
N LYS A 60 -11.18 9.24 1.09
CA LYS A 60 -11.57 8.84 2.46
C LYS A 60 -11.84 7.33 2.59
N LYS A 61 -11.17 6.52 1.77
CA LYS A 61 -11.23 5.07 1.83
C LYS A 61 -10.09 4.50 2.65
N PRO A 62 -10.31 3.44 3.43
CA PRO A 62 -9.28 2.83 4.28
C PRO A 62 -8.36 1.91 3.45
N HIS A 63 -7.62 2.49 2.49
CA HIS A 63 -6.65 1.74 1.73
C HIS A 63 -5.50 1.26 2.62
N PRO A 64 -5.10 -0.02 2.54
CA PRO A 64 -3.90 -0.49 3.20
C PRO A 64 -2.67 0.29 2.72
N LEU A 65 -2.04 1.00 3.64
CA LEU A 65 -0.89 1.85 3.39
C LEU A 65 0.20 1.56 4.42
N ASN A 66 1.44 1.45 3.98
CA ASN A 66 2.61 1.39 4.84
C ASN A 66 3.77 2.19 4.25
N GLY A 67 4.68 2.65 5.11
CA GLY A 67 5.87 3.42 4.72
C GLY A 67 5.67 4.93 4.70
N LEU A 68 4.45 5.43 4.63
CA LEU A 68 4.15 6.86 4.67
C LEU A 68 3.46 7.28 5.97
N LYS A 69 3.74 8.51 6.40
CA LYS A 69 2.94 9.28 7.34
C LYS A 69 2.40 10.51 6.63
N ILE A 70 1.08 10.64 6.59
CA ILE A 70 0.38 11.75 5.96
C ILE A 70 -0.27 12.59 7.05
N PHE A 71 0.13 13.84 7.16
CA PHE A 71 -0.42 14.80 8.13
C PHE A 71 -1.44 15.69 7.45
N ILE A 72 -2.59 15.86 8.08
CA ILE A 72 -3.69 16.68 7.57
C ILE A 72 -4.14 17.66 8.65
N ASP A 73 -4.61 18.84 8.22
CA ASP A 73 -5.24 19.82 9.09
C ASP A 73 -6.72 19.50 9.36
N LYS A 74 -7.41 20.41 10.02
CA LYS A 74 -8.84 20.27 10.39
C LYS A 74 -9.76 20.20 9.17
N GLU A 75 -9.35 20.81 8.06
CA GLU A 75 -10.07 20.84 6.78
C GLU A 75 -9.74 19.63 5.89
N ASN A 76 -8.91 18.68 6.40
CA ASN A 76 -8.38 17.52 5.67
C ASN A 76 -7.46 17.91 4.49
N THR A 77 -6.76 19.03 4.61
CA THR A 77 -5.70 19.40 3.68
C THR A 77 -4.37 18.81 4.14
N ILE A 78 -3.59 18.26 3.21
CA ILE A 78 -2.27 17.71 3.55
C ILE A 78 -1.32 18.84 3.94
N THR A 79 -0.73 18.72 5.13
CA THR A 79 0.29 19.65 5.63
C THR A 79 1.69 19.14 5.40
N LYS A 80 1.91 17.82 5.49
CA LYS A 80 3.18 17.16 5.16
C LYS A 80 2.99 15.67 4.88
N VAL A 81 3.93 15.12 4.11
CA VAL A 81 4.04 13.68 3.84
C VAL A 81 5.46 13.25 4.15
N LEU A 82 5.62 12.26 5.02
CA LEU A 82 6.92 11.78 5.48
C LEU A 82 7.15 10.32 5.09
N PHE A 83 8.38 10.02 4.70
CA PHE A 83 8.95 8.68 4.61
C PHE A 83 10.19 8.62 5.50
N ASN A 84 10.27 7.65 6.41
CA ASN A 84 11.37 7.54 7.38
C ASN A 84 11.66 8.87 8.12
N GLU A 85 10.61 9.54 8.60
CA GLU A 85 10.64 10.83 9.32
C GLU A 85 11.21 12.01 8.49
N LYS A 86 11.37 11.85 7.18
CA LYS A 86 11.82 12.90 6.26
C LYS A 86 10.72 13.26 5.26
N ALA A 87 10.65 14.54 4.90
CA ALA A 87 9.72 14.98 3.87
C ALA A 87 10.00 14.30 2.53
N ILE A 88 8.94 13.99 1.79
CA ILE A 88 9.05 13.47 0.43
C ILE A 88 9.71 14.52 -0.48
N GLU A 89 10.72 14.12 -1.23
CA GLU A 89 11.43 14.95 -2.19
C GLU A 89 10.93 14.65 -3.61
N ASN A 90 10.47 15.67 -4.33
CA ASN A 90 9.77 15.52 -5.61
C ASN A 90 10.52 14.68 -6.66
N ASN A 91 11.84 14.82 -6.75
CA ASN A 91 12.65 14.15 -7.76
C ASN A 91 13.28 12.83 -7.29
N THR A 92 13.15 12.48 -6.02
CA THR A 92 13.66 11.22 -5.47
C THR A 92 12.76 10.07 -5.88
N ILE A 93 13.35 8.93 -6.24
CA ILE A 93 12.62 7.71 -6.58
C ILE A 93 12.32 6.92 -5.32
N TYR A 94 11.05 6.54 -5.18
CA TYR A 94 10.55 5.65 -4.13
C TYR A 94 9.99 4.36 -4.76
N TYR A 95 10.29 3.21 -4.17
CA TYR A 95 9.80 1.91 -4.63
C TYR A 95 8.53 1.53 -3.90
N VAL A 96 7.44 1.46 -4.64
CA VAL A 96 6.10 1.17 -4.12
C VAL A 96 5.67 -0.23 -4.51
N ALA A 97 5.40 -1.08 -3.53
CA ALA A 97 4.78 -2.38 -3.75
C ALA A 97 3.26 -2.23 -3.83
N THR A 98 2.67 -2.81 -4.85
CA THR A 98 1.23 -2.74 -5.11
C THR A 98 0.75 -3.95 -5.91
N SER A 99 -0.53 -3.98 -6.29
CA SER A 99 -1.08 -4.98 -7.20
C SER A 99 -0.88 -4.61 -8.66
N ASP A 100 -0.87 -5.61 -9.55
CA ASP A 100 -0.91 -5.40 -11.00
C ASP A 100 -2.14 -4.56 -11.41
N TYR A 101 -3.29 -4.76 -10.76
CA TYR A 101 -4.48 -3.97 -10.98
C TYR A 101 -4.25 -2.47 -10.74
N LEU A 102 -3.66 -2.10 -9.59
CA LEU A 102 -3.37 -0.70 -9.28
C LEU A 102 -2.22 -0.15 -10.12
N ALA A 103 -1.17 -0.95 -10.36
CA ALA A 103 -0.04 -0.55 -11.20
C ALA A 103 -0.47 -0.17 -12.62
N ASN A 104 -1.55 -0.78 -13.11
CA ASN A 104 -2.17 -0.45 -14.41
C ASN A 104 -3.26 0.64 -14.33
N GLY A 105 -3.32 1.40 -13.26
CA GLY A 105 -4.24 2.54 -13.10
C GLY A 105 -5.62 2.18 -12.56
N GLY A 106 -5.79 0.99 -11.99
CA GLY A 106 -7.02 0.58 -11.32
C GLY A 106 -7.42 1.56 -10.21
N ASP A 107 -8.70 1.66 -9.90
CA ASP A 107 -9.29 2.61 -8.94
C ASP A 107 -8.91 4.08 -9.21
N ASN A 108 -8.71 4.43 -10.48
CA ASN A 108 -8.25 5.76 -10.93
C ASN A 108 -6.90 6.19 -10.32
N MET A 109 -6.09 5.26 -9.86
CA MET A 109 -4.74 5.55 -9.34
C MET A 109 -3.74 5.77 -10.48
N THR A 110 -3.99 6.80 -11.28
CA THR A 110 -3.23 7.10 -12.51
C THR A 110 -1.79 7.54 -12.25
N PHE A 111 -1.45 7.94 -11.03
CA PHE A 111 -0.07 8.24 -10.64
C PHE A 111 0.85 7.02 -10.83
N PHE A 112 0.36 5.79 -10.75
CA PHE A 112 1.15 4.61 -11.05
C PHE A 112 1.57 4.51 -12.53
N LEU A 113 0.81 5.10 -13.44
CA LEU A 113 1.13 5.10 -14.88
C LEU A 113 2.30 6.03 -15.23
N LYS A 114 2.64 6.97 -14.34
CA LYS A 114 3.76 7.90 -14.48
C LYS A 114 5.02 7.38 -13.79
N ASN A 115 5.30 6.10 -13.95
CA ASN A 115 6.42 5.46 -13.28
C ASN A 115 7.71 5.54 -14.10
N GLU A 116 8.84 5.43 -13.39
CA GLU A 116 10.19 5.31 -13.94
C GLU A 116 10.62 3.84 -14.14
N GLY A 117 9.74 2.90 -13.85
CA GLY A 117 9.95 1.47 -14.01
C GLY A 117 8.95 0.66 -13.19
N SER A 118 8.57 -0.49 -13.73
CA SER A 118 7.62 -1.40 -13.09
C SER A 118 8.16 -2.83 -13.18
N PHE A 119 8.11 -3.56 -12.07
CA PHE A 119 8.71 -4.88 -11.93
C PHE A 119 7.65 -5.86 -11.42
N ASP A 120 7.18 -6.76 -12.27
CA ASP A 120 6.31 -7.86 -11.87
C ASP A 120 7.17 -8.93 -11.18
N LEU A 121 6.86 -9.24 -9.93
CA LEU A 121 7.56 -10.26 -9.18
C LEU A 121 7.06 -11.68 -9.49
N ASN A 122 6.05 -11.80 -10.35
CA ASN A 122 5.40 -13.06 -10.69
C ASN A 122 5.00 -13.86 -9.44
N TYR A 123 4.54 -13.16 -8.42
CA TYR A 123 4.16 -13.70 -7.13
C TYR A 123 2.81 -13.16 -6.70
N LYS A 124 1.89 -14.02 -6.31
CA LYS A 124 0.54 -13.62 -5.92
C LYS A 124 0.54 -12.89 -4.57
N ILE A 125 -0.18 -11.77 -4.47
CA ILE A 125 -0.32 -11.01 -3.21
C ILE A 125 -0.91 -11.89 -2.11
N ARG A 126 -1.87 -12.75 -2.43
CA ARG A 126 -2.41 -13.72 -1.47
C ARG A 126 -1.33 -14.65 -0.90
N ASN A 127 -0.36 -15.07 -1.71
CA ASN A 127 0.74 -15.90 -1.24
C ASN A 127 1.67 -15.14 -0.28
N VAL A 128 1.87 -13.84 -0.50
CA VAL A 128 2.59 -12.98 0.46
C VAL A 128 1.89 -12.99 1.82
N LEU A 129 0.55 -12.87 1.84
CA LEU A 129 -0.24 -12.93 3.06
C LEU A 129 -0.12 -14.31 3.75
N ILE A 130 -0.19 -15.39 2.99
CA ILE A 130 -0.02 -16.75 3.50
C ILE A 130 1.38 -16.94 4.10
N ASP A 131 2.43 -16.51 3.41
CA ASP A 131 3.82 -16.58 3.89
C ASP A 131 4.00 -15.78 5.18
N TYR A 132 3.36 -14.62 5.28
CA TYR A 132 3.35 -13.80 6.49
C TYR A 132 2.76 -14.58 7.67
N PHE A 133 1.62 -15.25 7.48
CA PHE A 133 0.99 -16.07 8.52
C PHE A 133 1.87 -17.25 8.96
N TYR A 134 2.59 -17.88 8.02
CA TYR A 134 3.55 -18.93 8.37
C TYR A 134 4.76 -18.43 9.14
N LYS A 135 5.25 -17.24 8.77
CA LYS A 135 6.42 -16.63 9.42
C LYS A 135 6.09 -16.14 10.82
N TYR A 136 4.98 -15.45 10.98
CA TYR A 136 4.52 -14.90 12.24
C TYR A 136 3.35 -15.73 12.78
N LYS A 137 3.65 -16.68 13.63
CA LYS A 137 2.66 -17.65 14.18
C LYS A 137 1.48 -17.00 14.88
N THR A 138 1.68 -15.82 15.46
CA THR A 138 0.65 -14.99 16.07
C THR A 138 0.65 -13.63 15.40
N ILE A 139 -0.53 -13.18 14.95
CA ILE A 139 -0.71 -11.90 14.28
C ILE A 139 -1.41 -10.94 15.24
N GLU A 140 -0.85 -9.75 15.36
CA GLU A 140 -1.45 -8.64 16.11
C GLU A 140 -1.86 -7.52 15.16
N VAL A 141 -2.93 -6.81 15.53
CA VAL A 141 -3.39 -5.65 14.76
C VAL A 141 -2.42 -4.49 14.99
N SER A 142 -1.92 -3.90 13.91
CA SER A 142 -1.08 -2.72 13.97
C SER A 142 -1.87 -1.52 14.50
N THR A 143 -1.30 -0.80 15.48
CA THR A 143 -1.85 0.45 16.04
C THR A 143 -1.19 1.69 15.45
N VAL A 144 -0.25 1.52 14.51
CA VAL A 144 0.46 2.64 13.89
C VAL A 144 -0.48 3.46 13.02
N GLN A 145 -0.60 4.74 13.33
CA GLN A 145 -1.35 5.69 12.51
C GLN A 145 -0.49 6.16 11.33
N ARG A 146 -1.06 6.11 10.14
CA ARG A 146 -0.42 6.56 8.88
C ARG A 146 -1.03 7.85 8.36
N ILE A 147 -2.25 8.15 8.76
CA ILE A 147 -2.92 9.45 8.53
C ILE A 147 -3.10 10.09 9.91
N ILE A 148 -2.50 11.26 10.10
CA ILE A 148 -2.42 11.95 11.38
C ILE A 148 -3.10 13.30 11.24
N LYS A 149 -4.14 13.54 12.03
CA LYS A 149 -4.84 14.83 12.07
C LYS A 149 -4.20 15.74 13.11
N GLU A 150 -3.78 16.91 12.68
CA GLU A 150 -3.21 17.97 13.53
C GLU A 150 -4.26 18.96 14.02
#